data_278e7b6e30a0ab487cd4e4a16632919a
#
_entry.id   278e7b6e30a0ab487cd4e4a16632919a
#
_cell.length_a   1.000
_cell.length_b   1.000
_cell.length_c   1.000
_cell.angle_alpha   90.00
_cell.angle_beta   90.00
_cell.angle_gamma   90.00
#
_symmetry.space_group_name_H-M   'P 1'
#
loop_
_entity.id
_entity.type
_entity.pdbx_description
1 polymer ?
#
loop_
_entity_poly.entity_id
_entity_poly.type
_entity_poly.pdbx_seq_one_letter_code
_entity_poly.pdbx_strand_id
1 'polypeptide(L)'
;YAIVYPEIPYLQLFQTPKEGAVLREGLTNPGPFEGLRTVETTGRMTEDFIEIVVPVKPNGTTAWVLTRDVSLSESDVLIVIDLSDRKAILYEGENILREAPVAIGDKETPTPVVDAIVDALWVRSESDIYLAPLYGNRLFGLSQHSEALEHFGGRRPALAIHGTDEVEYIGTEISNGCIRMTPADIDFFAQYVTLGTRVSILP
;
A
#
# COMPACT_ATOMS: atom_id res chain seq x y z
N TYR A 1 3.80 -9.49 7.15
CA TYR A 1 3.04 -9.62 5.92
C TYR A 1 3.15 -11.03 5.32
N ALA A 2 2.27 -11.34 4.39
CA ALA A 2 2.27 -12.61 3.67
C ALA A 2 2.38 -12.36 2.16
N ILE A 3 3.13 -13.20 1.47
CA ILE A 3 3.28 -13.21 0.01
C ILE A 3 2.61 -14.48 -0.52
N VAL A 4 1.70 -14.33 -1.46
CA VAL A 4 1.02 -15.46 -2.12
C VAL A 4 2.01 -16.17 -3.03
N TYR A 5 2.06 -17.51 -2.95
CA TYR A 5 2.94 -18.30 -3.81
C TYR A 5 2.59 -18.09 -5.30
N PRO A 6 3.58 -18.00 -6.19
CA PRO A 6 3.35 -17.72 -7.62
C PRO A 6 2.44 -18.73 -8.33
N GLU A 7 2.44 -19.98 -7.88
CA GLU A 7 1.59 -21.05 -8.41
C GLU A 7 0.12 -20.95 -8.00
N ILE A 8 -0.23 -20.05 -7.07
CA ILE A 8 -1.61 -19.78 -6.62
C ILE A 8 -2.15 -18.59 -7.41
N PRO A 9 -2.92 -18.79 -8.51
CA PRO A 9 -3.39 -17.68 -9.34
C PRO A 9 -4.52 -16.89 -8.70
N TYR A 10 -5.15 -17.45 -7.66
CA TYR A 10 -6.27 -16.87 -6.96
C TYR A 10 -6.26 -17.27 -5.49
N LEU A 11 -5.99 -16.30 -4.61
CA LEU A 11 -6.00 -16.52 -3.16
C LEU A 11 -7.44 -16.57 -2.67
N GLN A 12 -7.87 -17.74 -2.21
CA GLN A 12 -9.19 -17.94 -1.67
C GLN A 12 -9.31 -17.30 -0.28
N LEU A 13 -10.40 -16.53 -0.07
CA LEU A 13 -10.71 -15.92 1.20
C LEU A 13 -11.77 -16.76 1.96
N PHE A 14 -11.62 -16.81 3.29
CA PHE A 14 -12.54 -17.50 4.19
C PHE A 14 -13.04 -16.55 5.26
N GLN A 15 -14.30 -16.65 5.63
CA GLN A 15 -14.92 -15.82 6.67
C GLN A 15 -14.41 -16.20 8.07
N THR A 16 -14.15 -17.46 8.29
CA THR A 16 -13.61 -18.03 9.53
C THR A 16 -12.53 -19.03 9.21
N PRO A 17 -11.62 -19.39 10.15
CA PRO A 17 -10.55 -20.35 9.92
C PRO A 17 -11.08 -21.80 9.87
N LYS A 18 -11.93 -22.07 8.88
CA LYS A 18 -12.54 -23.39 8.64
C LYS A 18 -12.73 -23.62 7.15
N GLU A 19 -12.42 -24.83 6.68
CA GLU A 19 -12.80 -25.26 5.34
C GLU A 19 -14.34 -25.19 5.18
N GLY A 20 -14.80 -24.72 4.02
CA GLY A 20 -16.22 -24.52 3.73
C GLY A 20 -16.78 -23.14 4.09
N ALA A 21 -16.10 -22.33 4.91
CA ALA A 21 -16.48 -20.93 5.17
C ALA A 21 -15.94 -19.96 4.08
N VAL A 22 -16.00 -20.40 2.83
CA VAL A 22 -15.44 -19.67 1.66
C VAL A 22 -16.25 -18.41 1.36
N LEU A 23 -15.56 -17.27 1.21
CA LEU A 23 -16.13 -16.06 0.64
C LEU A 23 -16.19 -16.18 -0.88
N ARG A 24 -17.18 -15.52 -1.50
CA ARG A 24 -17.37 -15.57 -2.96
C ARG A 24 -16.23 -14.87 -3.71
N GLU A 25 -15.67 -13.83 -3.11
CA GLU A 25 -14.57 -13.04 -3.68
C GLU A 25 -13.25 -13.42 -3.02
N GLY A 26 -12.21 -13.51 -3.81
CA GLY A 26 -10.84 -13.69 -3.38
C GLY A 26 -9.93 -12.68 -4.04
N LEU A 27 -8.63 -12.88 -3.94
CA LEU A 27 -7.63 -11.97 -4.51
C LEU A 27 -6.90 -12.64 -5.68
N THR A 28 -6.84 -11.95 -6.80
CA THR A 28 -6.03 -12.40 -7.94
C THR A 28 -4.53 -12.32 -7.62
N ASN A 29 -3.76 -13.26 -8.13
CA ASN A 29 -2.31 -13.23 -8.13
C ASN A 29 -1.86 -13.50 -9.58
N PRO A 30 -1.05 -12.65 -10.19
CA PRO A 30 -0.32 -11.54 -9.58
C PRO A 30 -1.22 -10.41 -9.05
N GLY A 31 -0.62 -9.59 -8.19
CA GLY A 31 -1.20 -8.38 -7.62
C GLY A 31 -1.18 -7.17 -8.57
N PRO A 32 -1.32 -5.95 -8.04
CA PRO A 32 -1.21 -4.74 -8.84
C PRO A 32 0.15 -4.63 -9.52
N PHE A 33 0.18 -4.06 -10.74
CA PHE A 33 1.37 -3.92 -11.60
C PHE A 33 2.12 -5.24 -11.83
N GLU A 34 1.38 -6.36 -11.85
CA GLU A 34 1.90 -7.72 -12.07
C GLU A 34 2.95 -8.18 -11.03
N GLY A 35 3.04 -7.48 -9.89
CA GLY A 35 3.85 -7.88 -8.75
C GLY A 35 3.26 -9.09 -8.00
N LEU A 36 4.07 -9.74 -7.17
CA LEU A 36 3.56 -10.79 -6.28
C LEU A 36 2.47 -10.22 -5.36
N ARG A 37 1.35 -10.93 -5.24
CA ARG A 37 0.30 -10.53 -4.31
C ARG A 37 0.83 -10.56 -2.89
N THR A 38 0.92 -9.38 -2.28
CA THR A 38 1.36 -9.18 -0.91
C THR A 38 0.19 -8.66 -0.10
N VAL A 39 -0.02 -9.20 1.09
CA VAL A 39 -1.12 -8.83 1.98
C VAL A 39 -0.61 -8.64 3.41
N GLU A 40 -1.22 -7.71 4.11
CA GLU A 40 -0.94 -7.48 5.53
C GLU A 40 -1.53 -8.61 6.37
N THR A 41 -0.81 -9.04 7.42
CA THR A 41 -1.30 -10.03 8.38
C THR A 41 -1.68 -9.35 9.69
N THR A 42 -2.77 -9.81 10.31
CA THR A 42 -3.19 -9.30 11.64
C THR A 42 -2.42 -9.92 12.80
N GLY A 43 -1.57 -10.92 12.51
CA GLY A 43 -0.88 -11.73 13.53
C GLY A 43 -1.72 -12.88 14.09
N ARG A 44 -3.03 -12.95 13.75
CA ARG A 44 -3.89 -14.06 14.18
C ARG A 44 -3.74 -15.23 13.22
N MET A 45 -3.44 -16.41 13.76
CA MET A 45 -3.27 -17.63 12.97
C MET A 45 -3.70 -18.89 13.73
N THR A 46 -4.00 -19.91 12.98
CA THR A 46 -4.18 -21.29 13.43
C THR A 46 -3.14 -22.18 12.73
N GLU A 47 -3.21 -23.50 12.88
CA GLU A 47 -2.33 -24.42 12.16
C GLU A 47 -2.47 -24.27 10.63
N ASP A 48 -3.69 -24.16 10.12
CA ASP A 48 -4.00 -24.17 8.69
C ASP A 48 -4.33 -22.80 8.10
N PHE A 49 -4.61 -21.78 8.92
CA PHE A 49 -5.11 -20.48 8.47
C PHE A 49 -4.37 -19.31 9.12
N ILE A 50 -4.24 -18.23 8.35
CA ILE A 50 -3.78 -16.94 8.83
C ILE A 50 -4.78 -15.85 8.46
N GLU A 51 -5.04 -14.92 9.38
CA GLU A 51 -5.90 -13.78 9.12
C GLU A 51 -5.11 -12.66 8.47
N ILE A 52 -5.67 -12.11 7.40
CA ILE A 52 -5.09 -11.02 6.62
C ILE A 52 -6.03 -9.81 6.62
N VAL A 53 -5.46 -8.62 6.41
CA VAL A 53 -6.22 -7.43 6.01
C VAL A 53 -6.44 -7.50 4.49
N VAL A 54 -7.69 -7.46 4.06
CA VAL A 54 -8.05 -7.54 2.65
C VAL A 54 -7.98 -6.14 2.05
N PRO A 55 -7.31 -5.93 0.90
CA PRO A 55 -7.22 -4.60 0.27
C PRO A 55 -8.53 -4.23 -0.44
N VAL A 56 -9.56 -3.95 0.36
CA VAL A 56 -10.90 -3.54 -0.08
C VAL A 56 -11.49 -2.53 0.90
N LYS A 57 -12.52 -1.80 0.47
CA LYS A 57 -13.32 -0.94 1.37
C LYS A 57 -14.38 -1.77 2.12
N PRO A 58 -14.66 -1.42 3.40
CA PRO A 58 -13.96 -0.44 4.21
C PRO A 58 -12.55 -0.89 4.61
N ASN A 59 -11.65 0.08 4.83
CA ASN A 59 -10.31 -0.20 5.35
C ASN A 59 -10.38 -1.04 6.63
N GLY A 60 -9.41 -1.93 6.84
CA GLY A 60 -9.38 -2.84 7.99
C GLY A 60 -10.30 -4.09 7.84
N THR A 61 -10.94 -4.30 6.69
CA THR A 61 -11.67 -5.54 6.41
C THR A 61 -10.71 -6.73 6.48
N THR A 62 -11.07 -7.77 7.23
CA THR A 62 -10.25 -8.97 7.39
C THR A 62 -10.89 -10.22 6.81
N ALA A 63 -10.06 -11.17 6.44
CA ALA A 63 -10.44 -12.52 6.05
C ALA A 63 -9.33 -13.52 6.41
N TRP A 64 -9.65 -14.79 6.36
CA TRP A 64 -8.68 -15.87 6.57
C TRP A 64 -8.24 -16.46 5.23
N VAL A 65 -6.98 -16.86 5.15
CA VAL A 65 -6.39 -17.58 4.01
C VAL A 65 -5.67 -18.82 4.51
N LEU A 66 -5.46 -19.80 3.63
CA LEU A 66 -4.71 -21.00 3.99
C LEU A 66 -3.22 -20.66 4.14
N THR A 67 -2.61 -21.10 5.23
CA THR A 67 -1.16 -20.90 5.48
C THR A 67 -0.30 -21.54 4.38
N ARG A 68 -0.75 -22.64 3.78
CA ARG A 68 -0.07 -23.32 2.68
C ARG A 68 -0.04 -22.55 1.36
N ASP A 69 -0.86 -21.51 1.21
CA ASP A 69 -0.96 -20.71 -0.02
C ASP A 69 -0.07 -19.45 0.02
N VAL A 70 0.58 -19.20 1.18
CA VAL A 70 1.36 -17.99 1.42
C VAL A 70 2.68 -18.30 2.13
N SER A 71 3.67 -17.44 1.92
CA SER A 71 4.89 -17.36 2.75
C SER A 71 4.83 -16.14 3.65
N LEU A 72 5.26 -16.28 4.92
CA LEU A 72 5.34 -15.16 5.84
C LEU A 72 6.71 -14.49 5.76
N SER A 73 6.72 -13.17 5.87
CA SER A 73 7.92 -12.35 5.89
C SER A 73 7.76 -11.14 6.79
N GLU A 74 8.87 -10.52 7.17
CA GLU A 74 8.91 -9.31 7.99
C GLU A 74 9.72 -8.22 7.27
N SER A 75 9.54 -6.98 7.66
CA SER A 75 10.31 -5.83 7.17
C SER A 75 10.70 -4.97 8.35
N ASP A 76 11.98 -4.64 8.44
CA ASP A 76 12.50 -3.68 9.43
C ASP A 76 12.34 -2.23 8.95
N VAL A 77 11.85 -2.04 7.71
CA VAL A 77 11.60 -0.72 7.13
C VAL A 77 10.18 -0.27 7.46
N LEU A 78 10.05 0.97 7.93
CA LEU A 78 8.79 1.62 8.22
C LEU A 78 8.78 3.03 7.60
N ILE A 79 7.67 3.38 6.95
CA ILE A 79 7.38 4.75 6.55
C ILE A 79 6.33 5.30 7.51
N VAL A 80 6.63 6.44 8.16
CA VAL A 80 5.65 7.22 8.92
C VAL A 80 5.28 8.45 8.12
N ILE A 81 3.98 8.66 7.91
CA ILE A 81 3.44 9.89 7.32
C ILE A 81 2.77 10.69 8.44
N ASP A 82 3.32 11.84 8.76
CA ASP A 82 2.74 12.82 9.67
C ASP A 82 1.95 13.84 8.84
N LEU A 83 0.62 13.78 8.96
CA LEU A 83 -0.27 14.65 8.18
C LEU A 83 -0.23 16.09 8.68
N SER A 84 -0.05 16.31 9.99
CA SER A 84 0.00 17.66 10.57
C SER A 84 1.24 18.42 10.13
N ASP A 85 2.39 17.75 10.08
CA ASP A 85 3.66 18.30 9.63
C ASP A 85 3.87 18.17 8.12
N ARG A 86 3.01 17.41 7.42
CA ARG A 86 3.13 17.07 6.00
C ARG A 86 4.51 16.52 5.67
N LYS A 87 4.89 15.50 6.42
CA LYS A 87 6.22 14.90 6.39
C LYS A 87 6.13 13.37 6.27
N ALA A 88 7.02 12.79 5.47
CA ALA A 88 7.29 11.36 5.47
C ALA A 88 8.63 11.10 6.15
N ILE A 89 8.69 10.10 7.01
CA ILE A 89 9.89 9.68 7.72
C ILE A 89 10.15 8.21 7.40
N LEU A 90 11.32 7.91 6.86
CA LEU A 90 11.77 6.55 6.58
C LEU A 90 12.64 6.04 7.71
N TYR A 91 12.27 4.89 8.26
CA TYR A 91 13.02 4.20 9.30
C TYR A 91 13.56 2.85 8.79
N GLU A 92 14.72 2.44 9.31
CA GLU A 92 15.21 1.07 9.31
C GLU A 92 15.52 0.67 10.76
N GLY A 93 14.71 -0.24 11.32
CA GLY A 93 14.67 -0.47 12.75
C GLY A 93 14.32 0.80 13.52
N GLU A 94 15.21 1.22 14.42
CA GLU A 94 15.05 2.47 15.22
C GLU A 94 15.72 3.71 14.56
N ASN A 95 16.41 3.52 13.43
CA ASN A 95 17.18 4.58 12.79
C ASN A 95 16.34 5.35 11.78
N ILE A 96 16.33 6.67 11.86
CA ILE A 96 15.78 7.55 10.81
C ILE A 96 16.81 7.61 9.67
N LEU A 97 16.41 7.14 8.51
CA LEU A 97 17.22 7.22 7.29
C LEU A 97 16.99 8.53 6.55
N ARG A 98 15.74 9.00 6.51
CA ARG A 98 15.36 10.23 5.82
C ARG A 98 14.05 10.80 6.34
N GLU A 99 13.99 12.13 6.39
CA GLU A 99 12.75 12.91 6.49
C GLU A 99 12.57 13.69 5.18
N ALA A 100 11.34 13.74 4.67
CA ALA A 100 11.02 14.43 3.42
C ALA A 100 9.66 15.12 3.54
N PRO A 101 9.52 16.36 3.05
CA PRO A 101 8.20 17.00 2.97
C PRO A 101 7.34 16.31 1.91
N VAL A 102 6.02 16.25 2.15
CA VAL A 102 5.06 15.61 1.25
C VAL A 102 3.85 16.51 0.98
N ALA A 103 3.19 16.33 -0.17
CA ALA A 103 1.83 16.81 -0.35
C ALA A 103 0.85 15.67 -0.01
N ILE A 104 -0.28 16.04 0.58
CA ILE A 104 -1.30 15.10 1.06
C ILE A 104 -2.67 15.44 0.48
N GLY A 105 -3.68 14.63 0.79
CA GLY A 105 -5.07 14.84 0.38
C GLY A 105 -5.62 16.19 0.86
N ASP A 106 -6.46 16.79 0.03
CA ASP A 106 -7.16 18.03 0.38
C ASP A 106 -8.34 17.76 1.36
N LYS A 107 -9.09 18.82 1.68
CA LYS A 107 -10.23 18.73 2.63
C LYS A 107 -11.40 17.90 2.12
N GLU A 108 -11.55 17.78 0.80
CA GLU A 108 -12.65 17.02 0.17
C GLU A 108 -12.26 15.54 0.04
N THR A 109 -10.98 15.28 -0.17
CA THR A 109 -10.42 13.94 -0.35
C THR A 109 -9.18 13.72 0.56
N PRO A 110 -9.36 13.76 1.89
CA PRO A 110 -8.23 13.70 2.81
C PRO A 110 -7.50 12.37 2.75
N THR A 111 -6.20 12.41 2.98
CA THR A 111 -5.42 11.19 3.25
C THR A 111 -5.92 10.58 4.56
N PRO A 112 -6.38 9.33 4.59
CA PRO A 112 -6.92 8.73 5.81
C PRO A 112 -5.81 8.38 6.80
N VAL A 113 -6.12 8.51 8.09
CA VAL A 113 -5.28 8.02 9.20
C VAL A 113 -5.45 6.51 9.28
N VAL A 114 -4.44 5.74 8.89
CA VAL A 114 -4.52 4.28 8.77
C VAL A 114 -3.13 3.64 8.73
N ASP A 115 -3.01 2.42 9.22
CA ASP A 115 -1.86 1.57 8.96
C ASP A 115 -2.05 0.81 7.64
N ALA A 116 -0.98 0.63 6.90
CA ALA A 116 -0.94 -0.04 5.61
C ALA A 116 0.38 -0.79 5.41
N ILE A 117 0.45 -1.56 4.36
CA ILE A 117 1.71 -2.04 3.79
C ILE A 117 1.84 -1.59 2.34
N VAL A 118 3.05 -1.54 1.83
CA VAL A 118 3.30 -1.43 0.39
C VAL A 118 2.95 -2.77 -0.26
N ASP A 119 1.90 -2.80 -1.05
CA ASP A 119 1.41 -3.99 -1.75
C ASP A 119 1.67 -3.97 -3.27
N ALA A 120 2.18 -2.84 -3.77
CA ALA A 120 2.54 -2.67 -5.18
C ALA A 120 3.73 -1.72 -5.35
N LEU A 121 4.58 -2.04 -6.32
CA LEU A 121 5.71 -1.20 -6.72
C LEU A 121 5.63 -0.95 -8.22
N TRP A 122 5.74 0.32 -8.62
CA TRP A 122 5.84 0.71 -10.02
C TRP A 122 6.96 1.71 -10.23
N VAL A 123 7.67 1.54 -11.33
CA VAL A 123 8.73 2.43 -11.78
C VAL A 123 8.43 2.86 -13.20
N ARG A 124 8.54 4.14 -13.48
CA ARG A 124 8.32 4.72 -14.82
C ARG A 124 9.19 4.04 -15.85
N SER A 125 8.59 3.60 -16.94
CA SER A 125 9.27 3.21 -18.17
C SER A 125 9.04 4.26 -19.27
N GLU A 126 9.83 4.22 -20.34
CA GLU A 126 9.67 5.13 -21.49
C GLU A 126 8.31 4.98 -22.20
N SER A 127 7.68 3.82 -22.07
CA SER A 127 6.37 3.52 -22.65
C SER A 127 5.18 3.96 -21.80
N ASP A 128 5.40 4.39 -20.55
CA ASP A 128 4.34 4.73 -19.58
C ASP A 128 3.80 6.15 -19.78
N ILE A 129 3.16 6.40 -20.92
CA ILE A 129 2.57 7.71 -21.26
C ILE A 129 1.32 8.06 -20.44
N TYR A 130 0.66 7.06 -19.80
CA TYR A 130 -0.56 7.26 -19.03
C TYR A 130 -0.33 7.41 -17.53
N LEU A 131 0.57 6.63 -16.94
CA LEU A 131 0.79 6.62 -15.51
C LEU A 131 1.80 7.69 -15.07
N ALA A 132 2.82 7.95 -15.88
CA ALA A 132 3.86 8.90 -15.56
C ALA A 132 3.38 10.34 -15.27
N PRO A 133 2.42 10.90 -16.02
CA PRO A 133 1.87 12.22 -15.69
C PRO A 133 1.13 12.28 -14.36
N LEU A 134 0.61 11.13 -13.88
CA LEU A 134 -0.15 11.04 -12.63
C LEU A 134 0.76 10.75 -11.42
N TYR A 135 1.77 9.90 -11.60
CA TYR A 135 2.55 9.30 -10.51
C TYR A 135 4.04 9.62 -10.56
N GLY A 136 4.46 10.51 -11.47
CA GLY A 136 5.87 10.89 -11.61
C GLY A 136 6.75 9.70 -12.03
N ASN A 137 7.87 9.52 -11.33
CA ASN A 137 8.88 8.52 -11.66
C ASN A 137 8.68 7.16 -10.95
N ARG A 138 7.99 7.12 -9.80
CA ARG A 138 7.76 5.91 -8.99
C ARG A 138 6.45 5.96 -8.24
N LEU A 139 5.95 4.77 -7.88
CA LEU A 139 4.78 4.61 -7.03
C LEU A 139 4.99 3.42 -6.09
N PHE A 140 4.64 3.62 -4.81
CA PHE A 140 4.41 2.59 -3.81
C PHE A 140 2.91 2.54 -3.55
N GLY A 141 2.23 1.53 -4.10
CA GLY A 141 0.81 1.28 -3.85
C GLY A 141 0.62 0.78 -2.42
N LEU A 142 -0.43 1.25 -1.76
CA LEU A 142 -0.75 0.89 -0.39
C LEU A 142 -1.94 -0.06 -0.34
N SER A 143 -1.94 -0.96 0.62
CA SER A 143 -3.01 -1.95 0.85
C SER A 143 -4.35 -1.33 1.26
N GLN A 144 -4.43 -0.02 1.45
CA GLN A 144 -5.60 0.72 1.90
C GLN A 144 -6.14 1.68 0.82
N HIS A 145 -7.34 2.22 1.04
CA HIS A 145 -8.10 2.98 0.06
C HIS A 145 -8.53 4.34 0.61
N SER A 146 -8.81 5.30 -0.28
CA SER A 146 -9.46 6.54 0.10
C SER A 146 -10.84 6.28 0.71
N GLU A 147 -11.11 6.87 1.86
CA GLU A 147 -12.43 6.81 2.51
C GLU A 147 -13.45 7.72 1.81
N ALA A 148 -12.98 8.83 1.23
CA ALA A 148 -13.83 9.85 0.59
C ALA A 148 -14.26 9.50 -0.83
N LEU A 149 -13.42 8.77 -1.59
CA LEU A 149 -13.68 8.44 -2.99
C LEU A 149 -14.31 7.05 -3.12
N GLU A 150 -15.33 6.92 -4.00
CA GLU A 150 -15.86 5.62 -4.41
C GLU A 150 -15.04 5.01 -5.56
N HIS A 151 -14.59 5.84 -6.49
CA HIS A 151 -13.78 5.44 -7.64
C HIS A 151 -12.74 6.50 -7.99
N PHE A 152 -11.61 6.07 -8.53
CA PHE A 152 -10.61 6.93 -9.14
C PHE A 152 -10.19 6.36 -10.49
N GLY A 153 -10.37 7.13 -11.57
CA GLY A 153 -10.09 6.65 -12.93
C GLY A 153 -10.83 5.37 -13.33
N GLY A 154 -12.06 5.15 -12.81
CA GLY A 154 -12.86 3.95 -13.07
C GLY A 154 -12.41 2.70 -12.29
N ARG A 155 -11.47 2.84 -11.36
CA ARG A 155 -10.93 1.76 -10.51
C ARG A 155 -11.20 2.04 -9.04
N ARG A 156 -10.93 1.07 -8.17
CA ARG A 156 -10.91 1.27 -6.71
C ARG A 156 -9.90 2.36 -6.36
N PRO A 157 -10.25 3.30 -5.46
CA PRO A 157 -9.40 4.45 -5.12
C PRO A 157 -8.30 4.05 -4.12
N ALA A 158 -7.39 3.17 -4.55
CA ALA A 158 -6.25 2.76 -3.75
C ALA A 158 -5.34 3.95 -3.44
N LEU A 159 -4.80 3.99 -2.23
CA LEU A 159 -3.81 4.96 -1.83
C LEU A 159 -2.44 4.62 -2.39
N ALA A 160 -1.62 5.62 -2.57
CA ALA A 160 -0.22 5.44 -2.94
C ALA A 160 0.66 6.56 -2.36
N ILE A 161 1.94 6.25 -2.21
CA ILE A 161 3.02 7.22 -2.10
C ILE A 161 3.69 7.26 -3.47
N HIS A 162 3.78 8.43 -4.09
CA HIS A 162 4.33 8.51 -5.44
C HIS A 162 5.09 9.81 -5.71
N GLY A 163 5.92 9.81 -6.75
CA GLY A 163 6.61 11.00 -7.21
C GLY A 163 5.66 12.00 -7.85
N THR A 164 6.12 13.24 -7.99
CA THR A 164 5.40 14.28 -8.75
C THR A 164 6.38 15.21 -9.46
N ASP A 165 6.01 15.64 -10.67
CA ASP A 165 6.72 16.70 -11.38
C ASP A 165 6.29 18.10 -10.90
N GLU A 166 5.17 18.19 -10.17
CA GLU A 166 4.60 19.42 -9.58
C GLU A 166 5.19 19.68 -8.19
N VAL A 167 6.53 19.88 -8.13
CA VAL A 167 7.28 19.98 -6.86
C VAL A 167 6.93 21.21 -6.03
N GLU A 168 6.37 22.25 -6.64
CA GLU A 168 5.90 23.48 -5.98
C GLU A 168 4.74 23.24 -5.01
N TYR A 169 4.02 22.12 -5.14
CA TYR A 169 2.92 21.77 -4.23
C TYR A 169 3.35 20.87 -3.06
N ILE A 170 4.60 20.47 -2.99
CA ILE A 170 5.10 19.71 -1.83
C ILE A 170 4.95 20.57 -0.55
N GLY A 171 4.46 19.98 0.53
CA GLY A 171 4.11 20.65 1.78
C GLY A 171 2.67 21.18 1.83
N THR A 172 1.83 20.89 0.84
CA THR A 172 0.43 21.36 0.77
C THR A 172 -0.59 20.23 0.78
N GLU A 173 -1.87 20.58 0.96
CA GLU A 173 -3.03 19.69 0.91
C GLU A 173 -3.71 19.85 -0.45
N ILE A 174 -3.38 19.02 -1.43
CA ILE A 174 -3.84 19.21 -2.83
C ILE A 174 -4.19 17.90 -3.55
N SER A 175 -3.85 16.77 -3.00
CA SER A 175 -4.07 15.49 -3.68
C SER A 175 -5.47 14.93 -3.47
N ASN A 176 -5.82 13.90 -4.23
CA ASN A 176 -7.05 13.11 -4.03
C ASN A 176 -6.86 11.98 -2.98
N GLY A 177 -6.02 12.21 -1.96
CA GLY A 177 -5.73 11.28 -0.88
C GLY A 177 -4.36 10.60 -0.96
N CYS A 178 -3.71 10.54 -2.13
CA CYS A 178 -2.35 10.01 -2.26
C CYS A 178 -1.32 10.96 -1.63
N ILE A 179 -0.19 10.40 -1.23
CA ILE A 179 0.96 11.12 -0.68
C ILE A 179 1.93 11.38 -1.83
N ARG A 180 2.27 12.66 -2.09
CA ARG A 180 3.19 13.05 -3.16
C ARG A 180 4.54 13.44 -2.59
N MET A 181 5.62 12.96 -3.23
CA MET A 181 7.01 13.26 -2.90
C MET A 181 7.74 13.87 -4.07
N THR A 182 8.85 14.60 -3.81
CA THR A 182 9.74 14.98 -4.89
C THR A 182 10.34 13.74 -5.55
N PRO A 183 10.75 13.80 -6.85
CA PRO A 183 11.41 12.67 -7.52
C PRO A 183 12.65 12.18 -6.77
N ALA A 184 13.44 13.11 -6.20
CA ALA A 184 14.65 12.78 -5.47
C ALA A 184 14.35 12.05 -4.14
N ASP A 185 13.28 12.44 -3.44
CA ASP A 185 12.93 11.81 -2.17
C ASP A 185 12.36 10.41 -2.39
N ILE A 186 11.43 10.23 -3.34
CA ILE A 186 10.89 8.90 -3.61
C ILE A 186 11.95 7.95 -4.16
N ASP A 187 12.91 8.42 -4.93
CA ASP A 187 14.05 7.62 -5.40
C ASP A 187 14.96 7.20 -4.24
N PHE A 188 15.13 8.06 -3.23
CA PHE A 188 15.85 7.68 -2.01
C PHE A 188 15.09 6.59 -1.25
N PHE A 189 13.78 6.78 -1.00
CA PHE A 189 12.95 5.79 -0.31
C PHE A 189 12.97 4.43 -1.03
N ALA A 190 12.95 4.44 -2.36
CA ALA A 190 12.96 3.22 -3.18
C ALA A 190 14.22 2.35 -3.03
N GLN A 191 15.28 2.85 -2.40
CA GLN A 191 16.47 2.04 -2.09
C GLN A 191 16.21 1.06 -0.93
N TYR A 192 15.19 1.31 -0.11
CA TYR A 192 14.88 0.55 1.10
C TYR A 192 13.49 -0.08 1.05
N VAL A 193 12.54 0.58 0.37
CA VAL A 193 11.14 0.15 0.32
C VAL A 193 10.96 -1.05 -0.59
N THR A 194 10.33 -2.09 -0.05
CA THR A 194 9.99 -3.33 -0.76
C THR A 194 8.51 -3.66 -0.53
N LEU A 195 8.00 -4.67 -1.23
CA LEU A 195 6.67 -5.21 -0.92
C LEU A 195 6.64 -5.67 0.55
N GLY A 196 5.54 -5.33 1.24
CA GLY A 196 5.38 -5.60 2.67
C GLY A 196 5.98 -4.55 3.60
N THR A 197 6.70 -3.52 3.09
CA THR A 197 7.13 -2.38 3.91
C THR A 197 5.92 -1.75 4.60
N ARG A 198 6.02 -1.57 5.92
CA ARG A 198 4.94 -0.96 6.72
C ARG A 198 4.86 0.54 6.48
N VAL A 199 3.62 1.05 6.48
CA VAL A 199 3.33 2.48 6.37
C VAL A 199 2.33 2.83 7.47
N SER A 200 2.66 3.80 8.33
CA SER A 200 1.77 4.32 9.36
C SER A 200 1.43 5.77 9.04
N ILE A 201 0.17 6.06 8.79
CA ILE A 201 -0.33 7.41 8.50
C ILE A 201 -0.97 7.96 9.77
N LEU A 202 -0.34 8.96 10.34
CA LEU A 202 -0.70 9.62 11.61
C LEU A 202 -1.34 10.99 11.34
N PRO A 203 -2.20 11.50 12.29
CA PRO A 203 -2.87 12.77 12.16
C PRO A 203 -1.92 13.98 12.14
#